data_93b306808bea8a5c8d7026aca56a0cfe
#
_entry.id   93b306808bea8a5c8d7026aca56a0cfe
#
_cell.length_a   1.000
_cell.length_b   1.000
_cell.length_c   1.000
_cell.angle_alpha   90.00
_cell.angle_beta   90.00
_cell.angle_gamma   90.00
#
_symmetry.space_group_name_H-M   'P 1'
#
loop_
_entity.id
_entity.type
_entity.pdbx_description
1 polymer ?
#
loop_
_entity_poly.entity_id
_entity_poly.type
_entity_poly.pdbx_seq_one_letter_code
_entity_poly.pdbx_strand_id
1 'polypeptide(L)'
;MILTGPEVAHSLELVEAQHLAQQVATFRSVTKRKDVCALNVCGGIAALTDSAFGRKLNHVTGLGMGAAVSHEAIARLEAEYGARGLDVEIDVCPHAVPSTLAVLSERGYVTNAFSNTYVRELADDDVEVSPPTGIEIVSGGSVSESTFVSHSVAAFEAQAKPRPRALLEALAVIAAARTDTTCFAATLDGHIAGTAGMSVMASPMGKIAHLHIASTHAAYRGRGIQFVLIRARLSAAREAGCTLASITARAQNVSARNTERAGFRLAYTKATLMKPLLKPTDAK
;
A
#
# COMPACT_ATOMS: atom_id res chain seq x y z
N MET A 1 19.71 -12.58 -6.41
CA MET A 1 19.44 -11.13 -6.69
C MET A 1 19.85 -10.29 -5.48
N ILE A 2 20.29 -9.03 -5.67
CA ILE A 2 20.56 -8.09 -4.56
C ILE A 2 19.27 -7.32 -4.29
N LEU A 3 18.52 -7.71 -3.25
CA LEU A 3 17.20 -7.17 -2.95
C LEU A 3 17.21 -5.71 -2.45
N THR A 4 18.38 -5.20 -2.03
CA THR A 4 18.58 -3.81 -1.62
C THR A 4 19.13 -2.92 -2.74
N GLY A 5 19.28 -3.46 -3.96
CA GLY A 5 19.82 -2.75 -5.11
C GLY A 5 18.88 -1.69 -5.71
N PRO A 6 19.42 -0.72 -6.45
CA PRO A 6 18.62 0.37 -7.03
C PRO A 6 17.62 -0.11 -8.07
N GLU A 7 17.88 -1.18 -8.80
CA GLU A 7 16.96 -1.74 -9.79
C GLU A 7 15.70 -2.33 -9.14
N VAL A 8 15.90 -3.07 -8.03
CA VAL A 8 14.78 -3.59 -7.23
C VAL A 8 14.00 -2.44 -6.62
N ALA A 9 14.68 -1.46 -6.02
CA ALA A 9 14.03 -0.29 -5.44
C ALA A 9 13.22 0.49 -6.48
N HIS A 10 13.76 0.71 -7.68
CA HIS A 10 13.03 1.38 -8.77
C HIS A 10 11.76 0.61 -9.16
N SER A 11 11.85 -0.71 -9.31
CA SER A 11 10.71 -1.55 -9.67
C SER A 11 9.64 -1.57 -8.55
N LEU A 12 10.04 -1.62 -7.28
CA LEU A 12 9.12 -1.61 -6.14
C LEU A 12 8.42 -0.25 -5.99
N GLU A 13 9.14 0.87 -6.14
CA GLU A 13 8.55 2.21 -6.08
C GLU A 13 7.58 2.47 -7.25
N LEU A 14 7.91 1.98 -8.46
CA LEU A 14 7.01 2.03 -9.61
C LEU A 14 5.71 1.26 -9.34
N VAL A 15 5.80 0.05 -8.80
CA VAL A 15 4.65 -0.77 -8.42
C VAL A 15 3.80 -0.07 -7.36
N GLU A 16 4.42 0.54 -6.36
CA GLU A 16 3.68 1.25 -5.31
C GLU A 16 3.00 2.52 -5.85
N ALA A 17 3.67 3.25 -6.75
CA ALA A 17 3.09 4.40 -7.44
C ALA A 17 1.91 3.99 -8.34
N GLN A 18 2.05 2.92 -9.12
CA GLN A 18 0.96 2.35 -9.91
C GLN A 18 -0.22 1.90 -9.02
N HIS A 19 0.09 1.23 -7.90
CA HIS A 19 -0.93 0.80 -6.94
C HIS A 19 -1.74 2.00 -6.42
N LEU A 20 -1.09 3.08 -6.02
CA LEU A 20 -1.73 4.30 -5.55
C LEU A 20 -2.56 4.95 -6.65
N ALA A 21 -2.03 5.06 -7.87
CA ALA A 21 -2.76 5.62 -9.01
C ALA A 21 -4.04 4.83 -9.32
N GLN A 22 -3.95 3.48 -9.31
CA GLN A 22 -5.11 2.61 -9.54
C GLN A 22 -6.14 2.70 -8.40
N GLN A 23 -5.70 2.85 -7.14
CA GLN A 23 -6.62 3.10 -6.02
C GLN A 23 -7.43 4.38 -6.26
N VAL A 24 -6.76 5.48 -6.65
CA VAL A 24 -7.41 6.77 -6.94
C VAL A 24 -8.36 6.66 -8.12
N ALA A 25 -7.93 6.04 -9.22
CA ALA A 25 -8.76 5.83 -10.41
C ALA A 25 -10.02 5.03 -10.11
N THR A 26 -9.87 3.94 -9.35
CA THR A 26 -11.00 3.10 -8.93
C THR A 26 -11.96 3.86 -8.02
N PHE A 27 -11.43 4.58 -7.01
CA PHE A 27 -12.24 5.39 -6.11
C PHE A 27 -13.03 6.45 -6.88
N ARG A 28 -12.39 7.15 -7.82
CA ARG A 28 -13.06 8.10 -8.73
C ARG A 28 -14.17 7.43 -9.54
N SER A 29 -13.92 6.25 -10.08
CA SER A 29 -14.88 5.50 -10.90
C SER A 29 -16.10 5.06 -10.09
N VAL A 30 -15.89 4.50 -8.89
CA VAL A 30 -16.94 3.99 -8.02
C VAL A 30 -17.80 5.14 -7.47
N THR A 31 -17.17 6.22 -7.02
CA THR A 31 -17.87 7.34 -6.39
C THR A 31 -18.38 8.40 -7.38
N LYS A 32 -17.94 8.34 -8.65
CA LYS A 32 -18.22 9.36 -9.69
C LYS A 32 -17.72 10.77 -9.32
N ARG A 33 -16.82 10.90 -8.36
CA ARG A 33 -16.26 12.18 -7.91
C ARG A 33 -15.26 12.72 -8.92
N LYS A 34 -15.47 13.95 -9.39
CA LYS A 34 -14.60 14.63 -10.38
C LYS A 34 -13.36 15.26 -9.75
N ASP A 35 -13.41 15.59 -8.47
CA ASP A 35 -12.33 16.21 -7.69
C ASP A 35 -11.23 15.23 -7.25
N VAL A 36 -11.48 13.94 -7.39
CA VAL A 36 -10.51 12.87 -7.10
C VAL A 36 -9.57 12.67 -8.29
N CYS A 37 -8.27 12.81 -8.07
CA CYS A 37 -7.26 12.62 -9.12
C CYS A 37 -5.92 12.12 -8.58
N ALA A 38 -5.13 11.54 -9.47
CA ALA A 38 -3.72 11.25 -9.26
C ALA A 38 -2.90 12.10 -10.23
N LEU A 39 -1.84 12.74 -9.75
CA LEU A 39 -0.95 13.59 -10.52
C LEU A 39 0.42 12.96 -10.64
N ASN A 40 1.01 12.99 -11.84
CA ASN A 40 2.42 12.64 -12.02
C ASN A 40 3.30 13.75 -11.47
N VAL A 41 4.31 13.41 -10.67
CA VAL A 41 5.26 14.36 -10.11
C VAL A 41 6.65 13.75 -10.03
N CYS A 42 7.59 14.26 -10.81
CA CYS A 42 9.02 13.90 -10.77
C CYS A 42 9.26 12.38 -10.63
N GLY A 43 8.66 11.57 -11.48
CA GLY A 43 8.78 10.10 -11.50
C GLY A 43 7.83 9.38 -10.55
N GLY A 44 7.16 10.07 -9.65
CA GLY A 44 6.18 9.53 -8.71
C GLY A 44 4.75 9.91 -8.99
N ILE A 45 3.86 9.50 -8.09
CA ILE A 45 2.41 9.77 -8.10
C ILE A 45 2.01 10.50 -6.82
N ALA A 46 1.23 11.55 -6.97
CA ALA A 46 0.57 12.28 -5.90
C ALA A 46 -0.94 11.97 -5.94
N ALA A 47 -1.48 11.42 -4.87
CA ALA A 47 -2.89 11.10 -4.75
C ALA A 47 -3.65 12.23 -4.05
N LEU A 48 -4.79 12.61 -4.59
CA LEU A 48 -5.67 13.68 -4.11
C LEU A 48 -7.11 13.15 -4.09
N THR A 49 -7.60 12.87 -2.88
CA THR A 49 -8.92 12.28 -2.66
C THR A 49 -9.69 13.09 -1.60
N ASP A 50 -10.43 12.43 -0.74
CA ASP A 50 -11.15 13.06 0.37
C ASP A 50 -10.18 13.40 1.51
N SER A 51 -10.26 14.61 2.04
CA SER A 51 -9.40 15.05 3.16
C SER A 51 -9.57 14.20 4.42
N ALA A 52 -10.76 13.63 4.63
CA ALA A 52 -11.03 12.72 5.76
C ALA A 52 -10.22 11.41 5.69
N PHE A 53 -9.67 11.06 4.54
CA PHE A 53 -8.88 9.83 4.37
C PHE A 53 -7.41 10.00 4.79
N GLY A 54 -6.98 11.25 5.03
CA GLY A 54 -5.61 11.56 5.44
C GLY A 54 -4.60 10.93 4.49
N ARG A 55 -3.43 10.65 5.00
CA ARG A 55 -2.31 10.07 4.26
C ARG A 55 -2.65 8.76 3.50
N LYS A 56 -3.67 8.00 3.91
CA LYS A 56 -3.91 6.68 3.29
C LYS A 56 -4.25 6.73 1.81
N LEU A 57 -4.94 7.78 1.39
CA LEU A 57 -5.28 8.04 0.00
C LEU A 57 -4.91 9.47 -0.45
N ASN A 58 -4.09 10.19 0.35
CA ASN A 58 -3.58 11.52 0.03
C ASN A 58 -2.10 11.60 0.41
N HIS A 59 -1.24 11.04 -0.41
CA HIS A 59 0.22 11.12 -0.24
C HIS A 59 0.93 11.01 -1.59
N VAL A 60 2.23 11.21 -1.55
CA VAL A 60 3.11 11.07 -2.71
C VAL A 60 4.03 9.87 -2.49
N THR A 61 4.17 9.03 -3.51
CA THR A 61 5.15 7.93 -3.53
C THR A 61 5.91 7.88 -4.84
N GLY A 62 7.15 7.37 -4.84
CA GLY A 62 8.00 7.28 -6.01
C GLY A 62 8.63 8.61 -6.45
N LEU A 63 8.53 9.69 -5.65
CA LEU A 63 9.13 10.98 -5.97
C LEU A 63 10.66 10.86 -6.13
N GLY A 64 11.20 11.37 -7.23
CA GLY A 64 12.63 11.32 -7.49
C GLY A 64 13.15 9.97 -7.99
N MET A 65 12.27 9.02 -8.28
CA MET A 65 12.66 7.74 -8.88
C MET A 65 12.80 7.89 -10.39
N GLY A 66 14.05 8.12 -10.82
CA GLY A 66 14.40 8.29 -12.24
C GLY A 66 14.14 9.67 -12.83
N ALA A 67 13.70 10.66 -12.05
CA ALA A 67 13.49 12.03 -12.50
C ALA A 67 13.95 13.05 -11.45
N ALA A 68 14.60 14.14 -11.90
CA ALA A 68 15.03 15.22 -11.01
C ALA A 68 13.82 15.93 -10.36
N VAL A 69 13.97 16.27 -9.08
CA VAL A 69 12.99 17.05 -8.34
C VAL A 69 13.38 18.52 -8.38
N SER A 70 12.42 19.40 -8.70
CA SER A 70 12.63 20.86 -8.75
C SER A 70 11.74 21.58 -7.73
N HIS A 71 12.18 22.77 -7.29
CA HIS A 71 11.40 23.65 -6.42
C HIS A 71 10.03 24.00 -7.03
N GLU A 72 9.98 24.21 -8.34
CA GLU A 72 8.75 24.53 -9.04
C GLU A 72 7.75 23.37 -9.03
N ALA A 73 8.22 22.14 -9.25
CA ALA A 73 7.36 20.96 -9.21
C ALA A 73 6.76 20.76 -7.81
N ILE A 74 7.56 20.94 -6.75
CA ILE A 74 7.08 20.84 -5.39
C ILE A 74 6.15 22.01 -5.02
N ALA A 75 6.41 23.24 -5.50
CA ALA A 75 5.51 24.36 -5.27
C ALA A 75 4.12 24.13 -5.90
N ARG A 76 4.07 23.57 -7.12
CA ARG A 76 2.79 23.18 -7.75
C ARG A 76 2.06 22.10 -6.95
N LEU A 77 2.80 21.10 -6.49
CA LEU A 77 2.24 20.03 -5.63
C LEU A 77 1.63 20.61 -4.35
N GLU A 78 2.36 21.50 -3.66
CA GLU A 78 1.89 22.18 -2.45
C GLU A 78 0.61 23.00 -2.70
N ALA A 79 0.52 23.69 -3.84
CA ALA A 79 -0.67 24.43 -4.23
C ALA A 79 -1.88 23.50 -4.46
N GLU A 80 -1.69 22.34 -5.11
CA GLU A 80 -2.74 21.35 -5.34
C GLU A 80 -3.28 20.73 -4.04
N TYR A 81 -2.38 20.40 -3.10
CA TYR A 81 -2.77 19.90 -1.79
C TYR A 81 -3.43 20.98 -0.94
N GLY A 82 -2.84 22.18 -0.94
CA GLY A 82 -3.35 23.34 -0.20
C GLY A 82 -4.76 23.75 -0.63
N ALA A 83 -5.06 23.74 -1.93
CA ALA A 83 -6.39 24.02 -2.46
C ALA A 83 -7.47 23.04 -1.96
N ARG A 84 -7.07 21.87 -1.45
CA ARG A 84 -7.95 20.83 -0.90
C ARG A 84 -7.91 20.71 0.63
N GLY A 85 -7.17 21.60 1.29
CA GLY A 85 -6.99 21.54 2.75
C GLY A 85 -6.20 20.31 3.23
N LEU A 86 -5.27 19.82 2.39
CA LEU A 86 -4.47 18.63 2.67
C LEU A 86 -3.03 19.00 3.01
N ASP A 87 -2.47 18.39 4.04
CA ASP A 87 -1.02 18.40 4.29
C ASP A 87 -0.30 17.61 3.17
N VAL A 88 0.91 18.03 2.82
CA VAL A 88 1.72 17.29 1.85
C VAL A 88 2.58 16.27 2.58
N GLU A 89 2.29 14.99 2.37
CA GLU A 89 3.10 13.88 2.88
C GLU A 89 3.71 13.10 1.73
N ILE A 90 5.05 12.93 1.77
CA ILE A 90 5.84 12.31 0.70
C ILE A 90 6.64 11.16 1.27
N ASP A 91 6.44 9.96 0.72
CA ASP A 91 7.28 8.80 1.02
C ASP A 91 8.51 8.81 0.10
N VAL A 92 9.67 9.05 0.70
CA VAL A 92 10.95 9.16 -0.02
C VAL A 92 11.74 7.87 0.12
N CYS A 93 12.00 7.23 -1.02
CA CYS A 93 12.89 6.08 -1.14
C CYS A 93 14.35 6.52 -0.95
N PRO A 94 15.21 5.78 -0.23
CA PRO A 94 16.63 6.10 -0.11
C PRO A 94 17.40 6.05 -1.43
N HIS A 95 16.84 5.44 -2.47
CA HIS A 95 17.39 5.42 -3.84
C HIS A 95 16.86 6.55 -4.73
N ALA A 96 16.05 7.47 -4.21
CA ALA A 96 15.64 8.66 -4.95
C ALA A 96 16.85 9.53 -5.30
N VAL A 97 16.77 10.26 -6.42
CA VAL A 97 17.88 11.15 -6.85
C VAL A 97 18.22 12.18 -5.77
N PRO A 98 19.50 12.58 -5.62
CA PRO A 98 19.95 13.47 -4.54
C PRO A 98 19.18 14.79 -4.41
N SER A 99 18.72 15.36 -5.53
CA SER A 99 17.91 16.58 -5.53
C SER A 99 16.61 16.45 -4.74
N THR A 100 16.08 15.24 -4.54
CA THR A 100 14.83 15.00 -3.82
C THR A 100 14.92 15.50 -2.37
N LEU A 101 15.91 15.03 -1.62
CA LEU A 101 16.07 15.44 -0.21
C LEU A 101 16.50 16.90 -0.10
N ALA A 102 17.37 17.40 -0.99
CA ALA A 102 17.81 18.78 -1.00
C ALA A 102 16.63 19.74 -1.15
N VAL A 103 15.83 19.58 -2.20
CA VAL A 103 14.65 20.44 -2.45
C VAL A 103 13.63 20.36 -1.33
N LEU A 104 13.32 19.16 -0.81
CA LEU A 104 12.37 19.00 0.27
C LEU A 104 12.85 19.69 1.57
N SER A 105 14.15 19.53 1.90
CA SER A 105 14.76 20.18 3.08
C SER A 105 14.69 21.71 2.96
N GLU A 106 15.12 22.29 1.84
CA GLU A 106 15.09 23.72 1.58
C GLU A 106 13.66 24.31 1.59
N ARG A 107 12.65 23.48 1.29
CA ARG A 107 11.24 23.88 1.35
C ARG A 107 10.60 23.65 2.72
N GLY A 108 11.36 23.21 3.72
CA GLY A 108 10.92 23.08 5.11
C GLY A 108 10.12 21.79 5.40
N TYR A 109 10.29 20.74 4.59
CA TYR A 109 9.75 19.42 4.93
C TYR A 109 10.50 18.80 6.10
N VAL A 110 9.77 18.16 6.99
CA VAL A 110 10.31 17.46 8.17
C VAL A 110 9.92 16.00 8.14
N THR A 111 10.81 15.13 8.63
CA THR A 111 10.50 13.69 8.76
C THR A 111 9.50 13.48 9.89
N ASN A 112 8.37 12.81 9.61
CA ASN A 112 7.34 12.51 10.60
C ASN A 112 7.12 11.02 10.84
N ALA A 113 7.57 10.16 9.93
CA ALA A 113 7.40 8.71 10.04
C ALA A 113 8.41 7.93 9.18
N PHE A 114 8.45 6.62 9.38
CA PHE A 114 9.17 5.66 8.55
C PHE A 114 8.28 4.49 8.17
N SER A 115 8.50 3.93 6.98
CA SER A 115 7.86 2.68 6.53
C SER A 115 8.88 1.78 5.85
N ASN A 116 8.78 0.48 6.11
CA ASN A 116 9.64 -0.53 5.52
C ASN A 116 8.98 -1.10 4.27
N THR A 117 9.74 -1.20 3.19
CA THR A 117 9.38 -1.98 2.00
C THR A 117 10.09 -3.32 2.07
N TYR A 118 9.29 -4.38 2.12
CA TYR A 118 9.74 -5.76 2.14
C TYR A 118 9.56 -6.37 0.76
N VAL A 119 10.48 -7.23 0.38
CA VAL A 119 10.46 -7.95 -0.90
C VAL A 119 10.83 -9.41 -0.69
N ARG A 120 10.27 -10.28 -1.52
CA ARG A 120 10.60 -11.70 -1.58
C ARG A 120 10.68 -12.15 -3.04
N GLU A 121 11.73 -12.88 -3.39
CA GLU A 121 11.79 -13.68 -4.62
C GLU A 121 10.83 -14.85 -4.48
N LEU A 122 10.07 -15.10 -5.54
CA LEU A 122 9.17 -16.25 -5.60
C LEU A 122 9.92 -17.44 -6.18
N ALA A 123 9.92 -18.53 -5.45
CA ALA A 123 10.62 -19.76 -5.81
C ALA A 123 9.63 -20.84 -6.27
N ASP A 124 10.16 -21.92 -6.87
CA ASP A 124 9.34 -23.03 -7.38
C ASP A 124 8.61 -23.80 -6.27
N ASP A 125 9.12 -23.72 -5.04
CA ASP A 125 8.51 -24.31 -3.86
C ASP A 125 7.47 -23.38 -3.15
N ASP A 126 7.21 -22.20 -3.72
CA ASP A 126 6.08 -21.35 -3.31
C ASP A 126 4.76 -21.89 -3.89
N VAL A 127 4.57 -23.19 -3.80
CA VAL A 127 3.32 -23.88 -4.13
C VAL A 127 2.34 -23.78 -2.97
N GLU A 128 1.10 -24.06 -3.24
CA GLU A 128 0.05 -24.09 -2.23
C GLU A 128 0.43 -25.08 -1.10
N VAL A 129 0.69 -24.52 0.08
CA VAL A 129 0.88 -25.31 1.29
C VAL A 129 -0.50 -25.48 1.93
N SER A 130 -0.92 -26.72 2.12
CA SER A 130 -2.19 -27.00 2.80
C SER A 130 -2.30 -26.21 4.11
N PRO A 131 -3.38 -25.44 4.27
CA PRO A 131 -3.59 -24.71 5.52
C PRO A 131 -3.65 -25.65 6.72
N PRO A 132 -3.38 -25.17 7.94
CA PRO A 132 -3.65 -25.93 9.16
C PRO A 132 -5.11 -26.39 9.23
N THR A 133 -5.35 -27.51 9.90
CA THR A 133 -6.70 -28.10 10.06
C THR A 133 -7.73 -27.06 10.51
N GLY A 134 -8.88 -27.04 9.86
CA GLY A 134 -9.98 -26.10 10.11
C GLY A 134 -9.86 -24.74 9.42
N ILE A 135 -8.72 -24.45 8.77
CA ILE A 135 -8.56 -23.23 7.98
C ILE A 135 -8.73 -23.59 6.50
N GLU A 136 -9.59 -22.82 5.84
CA GLU A 136 -9.76 -22.88 4.38
C GLU A 136 -9.48 -21.50 3.77
N ILE A 137 -8.98 -21.48 2.52
CA ILE A 137 -8.76 -20.25 1.77
C ILE A 137 -9.64 -20.26 0.54
N VAL A 138 -10.36 -19.16 0.34
CA VAL A 138 -11.07 -18.87 -0.89
C VAL A 138 -10.54 -17.60 -1.53
N SER A 139 -10.54 -17.52 -2.85
CA SER A 139 -9.96 -16.37 -3.56
C SER A 139 -10.72 -16.04 -4.85
N GLY A 140 -10.48 -14.85 -5.39
CA GLY A 140 -11.04 -14.37 -6.65
C GLY A 140 -12.56 -14.33 -6.61
N GLY A 141 -13.20 -14.81 -7.68
CA GLY A 141 -14.65 -14.81 -7.83
C GLY A 141 -15.44 -15.59 -6.77
N SER A 142 -14.77 -16.45 -5.98
CA SER A 142 -15.37 -17.15 -4.84
C SER A 142 -15.54 -16.27 -3.59
N VAL A 143 -14.96 -15.06 -3.59
CA VAL A 143 -15.13 -14.07 -2.53
C VAL A 143 -15.99 -12.93 -3.07
N SER A 144 -17.26 -12.86 -2.64
CA SER A 144 -18.13 -11.74 -3.09
C SER A 144 -17.60 -10.40 -2.61
N GLU A 145 -17.84 -9.32 -3.37
CA GLU A 145 -17.46 -7.97 -3.00
C GLU A 145 -18.00 -7.60 -1.61
N SER A 146 -19.30 -7.84 -1.37
CA SER A 146 -19.95 -7.52 -0.10
C SER A 146 -19.33 -8.27 1.08
N THR A 147 -18.98 -9.54 0.89
CA THR A 147 -18.29 -10.36 1.89
C THR A 147 -16.90 -9.80 2.20
N PHE A 148 -16.11 -9.50 1.16
CA PHE A 148 -14.77 -8.94 1.34
C PHE A 148 -14.83 -7.60 2.07
N VAL A 149 -15.70 -6.68 1.63
CA VAL A 149 -15.83 -5.35 2.20
C VAL A 149 -16.26 -5.41 3.67
N SER A 150 -17.35 -6.12 3.98
CA SER A 150 -17.89 -6.19 5.35
C SER A 150 -16.88 -6.77 6.34
N HIS A 151 -16.23 -7.88 5.99
CA HIS A 151 -15.27 -8.53 6.88
C HIS A 151 -13.94 -7.78 6.99
N SER A 152 -13.47 -7.14 5.91
CA SER A 152 -12.29 -6.29 5.94
C SER A 152 -12.51 -5.10 6.87
N VAL A 153 -13.61 -4.37 6.73
CA VAL A 153 -13.97 -3.22 7.57
C VAL A 153 -14.07 -3.63 9.04
N ALA A 154 -14.86 -4.65 9.36
CA ALA A 154 -15.04 -5.12 10.74
C ALA A 154 -13.73 -5.52 11.42
N ALA A 155 -12.82 -6.18 10.69
CA ALA A 155 -11.52 -6.58 11.24
C ALA A 155 -10.56 -5.40 11.46
N PHE A 156 -10.64 -4.35 10.62
CA PHE A 156 -9.84 -3.13 10.79
C PHE A 156 -10.40 -2.19 11.87
N GLU A 157 -11.72 -2.10 12.06
CA GLU A 157 -12.35 -1.33 13.14
C GLU A 157 -11.91 -1.81 14.52
N ALA A 158 -11.69 -3.12 14.67
CA ALA A 158 -11.22 -3.74 15.92
C ALA A 158 -9.72 -3.51 16.23
N GLN A 159 -9.05 -2.58 15.55
CA GLN A 159 -7.64 -2.25 15.83
C GLN A 159 -7.51 -1.20 16.94
N ALA A 160 -6.37 -1.24 17.65
CA ALA A 160 -6.09 -0.34 18.79
C ALA A 160 -6.07 1.15 18.43
N LYS A 161 -5.80 1.49 17.16
CA LYS A 161 -5.89 2.86 16.64
C LYS A 161 -7.04 2.92 15.64
N PRO A 162 -8.21 3.42 16.06
CA PRO A 162 -9.37 3.50 15.18
C PRO A 162 -9.08 4.42 13.97
N ARG A 163 -9.62 4.02 12.83
CA ARG A 163 -9.60 4.81 11.59
C ARG A 163 -11.04 5.17 11.22
N PRO A 164 -11.27 6.27 10.52
CA PRO A 164 -12.61 6.60 10.04
C PRO A 164 -13.20 5.42 9.25
N ARG A 165 -14.41 5.01 9.60
CA ARG A 165 -15.12 3.91 8.92
C ARG A 165 -15.21 4.13 7.41
N ALA A 166 -15.51 5.36 6.98
CA ALA A 166 -15.56 5.72 5.57
C ALA A 166 -14.25 5.45 4.82
N LEU A 167 -13.09 5.64 5.47
CA LEU A 167 -11.79 5.27 4.89
C LEU A 167 -11.65 3.76 4.77
N LEU A 168 -12.06 2.99 5.79
CA LEU A 168 -11.97 1.52 5.76
C LEU A 168 -12.85 0.94 4.66
N GLU A 169 -14.07 1.46 4.52
CA GLU A 169 -15.01 1.11 3.45
C GLU A 169 -14.44 1.47 2.08
N ALA A 170 -13.93 2.69 1.91
CA ALA A 170 -13.31 3.11 0.65
C ALA A 170 -12.16 2.19 0.23
N LEU A 171 -11.24 1.86 1.15
CA LEU A 171 -10.11 0.98 0.86
C LEU A 171 -10.55 -0.45 0.49
N ALA A 172 -11.57 -0.98 1.17
CA ALA A 172 -12.08 -2.32 0.91
C ALA A 172 -12.86 -2.38 -0.43
N VAL A 173 -13.70 -1.39 -0.72
CA VAL A 173 -14.41 -1.26 -2.01
C VAL A 173 -13.43 -1.07 -3.16
N ILE A 174 -12.41 -0.22 -3.01
CA ILE A 174 -11.36 -0.05 -4.00
C ILE A 174 -10.69 -1.40 -4.31
N ALA A 175 -10.31 -2.17 -3.29
CA ALA A 175 -9.65 -3.45 -3.49
C ALA A 175 -10.55 -4.46 -4.21
N ALA A 176 -11.83 -4.53 -3.85
CA ALA A 176 -12.79 -5.46 -4.44
C ALA A 176 -13.18 -5.10 -5.89
N ALA A 177 -13.21 -3.80 -6.21
CA ALA A 177 -13.62 -3.32 -7.54
C ALA A 177 -12.48 -3.33 -8.59
N ARG A 178 -11.22 -3.52 -8.19
CA ARG A 178 -10.06 -3.50 -9.10
C ARG A 178 -9.90 -4.84 -9.83
N THR A 179 -9.71 -4.76 -11.14
CA THR A 179 -9.50 -5.94 -12.01
C THR A 179 -8.10 -6.55 -11.90
N ASP A 180 -7.11 -5.79 -11.43
CA ASP A 180 -5.74 -6.23 -11.18
C ASP A 180 -5.54 -6.75 -9.75
N THR A 181 -6.61 -6.80 -8.94
CA THR A 181 -6.58 -7.25 -7.55
C THR A 181 -7.35 -8.55 -7.37
N THR A 182 -6.71 -9.54 -6.79
CA THR A 182 -7.36 -10.74 -6.28
C THR A 182 -7.65 -10.58 -4.80
N CYS A 183 -8.90 -10.74 -4.42
CA CYS A 183 -9.35 -10.76 -3.03
C CYS A 183 -9.29 -12.19 -2.47
N PHE A 184 -8.85 -12.32 -1.23
CA PHE A 184 -8.74 -13.58 -0.49
C PHE A 184 -9.54 -13.50 0.80
N ALA A 185 -10.13 -14.60 1.21
CA ALA A 185 -10.70 -14.77 2.53
C ALA A 185 -10.21 -16.10 3.13
N ALA A 186 -9.83 -16.06 4.42
CA ALA A 186 -9.56 -17.24 5.22
C ALA A 186 -10.73 -17.51 6.13
N THR A 187 -11.24 -18.76 6.14
CA THR A 187 -12.23 -19.21 7.10
C THR A 187 -11.55 -20.06 8.17
N LEU A 188 -12.16 -20.10 9.35
CA LEU A 188 -11.82 -21.03 10.43
C LEU A 188 -13.13 -21.60 10.95
N ASP A 189 -13.28 -22.92 10.89
CA ASP A 189 -14.50 -23.63 11.27
C ASP A 189 -15.76 -23.05 10.57
N GLY A 190 -15.65 -22.75 9.28
CA GLY A 190 -16.73 -22.22 8.46
C GLY A 190 -17.01 -20.70 8.60
N HIS A 191 -16.29 -19.99 9.49
CA HIS A 191 -16.47 -18.54 9.69
C HIS A 191 -15.31 -17.74 9.11
N ILE A 192 -15.60 -16.62 8.43
CA ILE A 192 -14.54 -15.76 7.91
C ILE A 192 -13.71 -15.19 9.04
N ALA A 193 -12.44 -15.56 9.08
CA ALA A 193 -11.46 -15.20 10.10
C ALA A 193 -10.56 -14.03 9.68
N GLY A 194 -10.39 -13.81 8.37
CA GLY A 194 -9.60 -12.70 7.85
C GLY A 194 -9.72 -12.56 6.34
N THR A 195 -9.32 -11.39 5.84
CA THR A 195 -9.32 -11.05 4.41
C THR A 195 -7.99 -10.45 4.00
N ALA A 196 -7.65 -10.51 2.72
CA ALA A 196 -6.46 -9.89 2.17
C ALA A 196 -6.61 -9.61 0.67
N GLY A 197 -5.85 -8.63 0.16
CA GLY A 197 -5.76 -8.34 -1.27
C GLY A 197 -4.34 -8.56 -1.80
N MET A 198 -4.25 -8.85 -3.09
CA MET A 198 -3.01 -8.92 -3.87
C MET A 198 -3.24 -8.31 -5.23
N SER A 199 -2.42 -7.35 -5.63
CA SER A 199 -2.44 -6.79 -6.98
C SER A 199 -1.22 -7.26 -7.76
N VAL A 200 -1.39 -7.62 -9.03
CA VAL A 200 -0.31 -7.99 -9.94
C VAL A 200 -0.02 -6.85 -10.88
N MET A 201 1.21 -6.35 -10.85
CA MET A 201 1.61 -5.17 -11.64
C MET A 201 2.89 -5.44 -12.42
N ALA A 202 2.99 -4.80 -13.61
CA ALA A 202 4.18 -4.89 -14.44
C ALA A 202 5.28 -3.94 -13.92
N SER A 203 6.52 -4.40 -14.01
CA SER A 203 7.71 -3.61 -13.73
C SER A 203 8.83 -3.92 -14.71
N PRO A 204 9.94 -3.16 -14.74
CA PRO A 204 11.13 -3.50 -15.52
C PRO A 204 11.73 -4.88 -15.19
N MET A 205 11.48 -5.40 -13.99
CA MET A 205 11.94 -6.71 -13.52
C MET A 205 10.89 -7.82 -13.70
N GLY A 206 9.87 -7.60 -14.53
CA GLY A 206 8.76 -8.54 -14.71
C GLY A 206 7.55 -8.21 -13.84
N LYS A 207 6.66 -9.17 -13.65
CA LYS A 207 5.48 -8.99 -12.80
C LYS A 207 5.85 -9.06 -11.32
N ILE A 208 5.32 -8.13 -10.54
CA ILE A 208 5.45 -8.08 -9.08
C ILE A 208 4.07 -8.16 -8.45
N ALA A 209 3.91 -9.04 -7.47
CA ALA A 209 2.72 -9.12 -6.64
C ALA A 209 2.83 -8.17 -5.44
N HIS A 210 2.00 -7.13 -5.40
CA HIS A 210 1.90 -6.24 -4.24
C HIS A 210 0.81 -6.72 -3.29
N LEU A 211 1.21 -7.15 -2.08
CA LEU A 211 0.31 -7.70 -1.07
C LEU A 211 -0.18 -6.58 -0.15
N HIS A 212 -1.49 -6.37 -0.07
CA HIS A 212 -2.07 -5.24 0.67
C HIS A 212 -3.37 -5.59 1.40
N ILE A 213 -3.93 -4.66 2.17
CA ILE A 213 -5.23 -4.70 2.85
C ILE A 213 -5.52 -6.01 3.61
N ALA A 214 -4.49 -6.59 4.26
CA ALA A 214 -4.68 -7.80 5.05
C ALA A 214 -5.23 -7.49 6.44
N SER A 215 -6.28 -8.21 6.85
CA SER A 215 -6.92 -8.06 8.15
C SER A 215 -7.21 -9.43 8.77
N THR A 216 -7.36 -9.47 10.10
CA THR A 216 -7.79 -10.66 10.87
C THR A 216 -8.75 -10.20 11.95
N HIS A 217 -9.93 -10.81 11.99
CA HIS A 217 -10.90 -10.55 13.04
C HIS A 217 -10.34 -10.79 14.44
N ALA A 218 -10.70 -9.98 15.40
CA ALA A 218 -10.15 -10.01 16.76
C ALA A 218 -10.25 -11.41 17.42
N ALA A 219 -11.37 -12.08 17.23
CA ALA A 219 -11.62 -13.42 17.78
C ALA A 219 -10.69 -14.53 17.23
N TYR A 220 -10.08 -14.29 16.05
CA TYR A 220 -9.23 -15.29 15.38
C TYR A 220 -7.74 -14.91 15.35
N ARG A 221 -7.35 -13.82 16.05
CA ARG A 221 -5.93 -13.44 16.17
C ARG A 221 -5.14 -14.51 16.94
N GLY A 222 -3.85 -14.60 16.63
CA GLY A 222 -2.96 -15.60 17.24
C GLY A 222 -3.08 -17.02 16.66
N ARG A 223 -4.02 -17.26 15.73
CA ARG A 223 -4.28 -18.58 15.13
C ARG A 223 -3.62 -18.78 13.74
N GLY A 224 -2.65 -17.94 13.37
CA GLY A 224 -1.91 -18.09 12.12
C GLY A 224 -2.61 -17.56 10.86
N ILE A 225 -3.83 -17.03 10.93
CA ILE A 225 -4.65 -16.60 9.78
C ILE A 225 -3.89 -15.67 8.83
N GLN A 226 -3.20 -14.64 9.35
CA GLN A 226 -2.44 -13.73 8.52
C GLN A 226 -1.30 -14.43 7.76
N PHE A 227 -0.63 -15.38 8.41
CA PHE A 227 0.46 -16.14 7.78
C PHE A 227 -0.06 -17.02 6.64
N VAL A 228 -1.18 -17.71 6.85
CA VAL A 228 -1.83 -18.52 5.82
C VAL A 228 -2.29 -17.65 4.64
N LEU A 229 -2.87 -16.48 4.91
CA LEU A 229 -3.23 -15.51 3.85
C LEU A 229 -1.99 -14.99 3.09
N ILE A 230 -0.82 -14.84 3.72
CA ILE A 230 0.41 -14.49 3.01
C ILE A 230 0.81 -15.65 2.09
N ARG A 231 0.84 -16.89 2.59
CA ARG A 231 1.23 -18.07 1.81
C ARG A 231 0.32 -18.27 0.58
N ALA A 232 -0.98 -18.19 0.76
CA ALA A 232 -1.94 -18.31 -0.34
C ALA A 232 -1.72 -17.24 -1.44
N ARG A 233 -1.41 -15.99 -1.04
CA ARG A 233 -1.11 -14.92 -2.01
C ARG A 233 0.23 -15.14 -2.71
N LEU A 234 1.24 -15.72 -2.04
CA LEU A 234 2.52 -16.05 -2.69
C LEU A 234 2.34 -17.16 -3.74
N SER A 235 1.53 -18.20 -3.44
CA SER A 235 1.17 -19.23 -4.41
C SER A 235 0.46 -18.63 -5.63
N ALA A 236 -0.59 -17.86 -5.41
CA ALA A 236 -1.32 -17.21 -6.50
C ALA A 236 -0.46 -16.21 -7.30
N ALA A 237 0.47 -15.52 -6.65
CA ALA A 237 1.43 -14.64 -7.30
C ALA A 237 2.34 -15.42 -8.26
N ARG A 238 2.81 -16.58 -7.82
CA ARG A 238 3.62 -17.46 -8.66
C ARG A 238 2.83 -18.00 -9.86
N GLU A 239 1.62 -18.45 -9.64
CA GLU A 239 0.71 -18.91 -10.72
C GLU A 239 0.44 -17.80 -11.73
N ALA A 240 0.36 -16.54 -11.28
CA ALA A 240 0.22 -15.36 -12.14
C ALA A 240 1.52 -14.98 -12.88
N GLY A 241 2.62 -15.71 -12.67
CA GLY A 241 3.93 -15.49 -13.30
C GLY A 241 4.69 -14.31 -12.70
N CYS A 242 4.46 -13.97 -11.43
CA CYS A 242 5.26 -12.98 -10.72
C CYS A 242 6.61 -13.58 -10.35
N THR A 243 7.66 -12.76 -10.43
CA THR A 243 9.02 -13.11 -9.98
C THR A 243 9.32 -12.61 -8.57
N LEU A 244 8.64 -11.54 -8.17
CA LEU A 244 8.78 -10.91 -6.86
C LEU A 244 7.40 -10.70 -6.21
N ALA A 245 7.40 -10.69 -4.88
CA ALA A 245 6.29 -10.18 -4.07
C ALA A 245 6.76 -9.04 -3.17
N SER A 246 5.91 -8.05 -2.92
CA SER A 246 6.22 -6.89 -2.08
C SER A 246 5.14 -6.62 -1.04
N ILE A 247 5.56 -6.07 0.10
CA ILE A 247 4.68 -5.58 1.18
C ILE A 247 5.30 -4.32 1.75
N THR A 248 4.48 -3.29 1.99
CA THR A 248 4.90 -2.10 2.75
C THR A 248 4.24 -2.10 4.13
N ALA A 249 5.04 -1.97 5.18
CA ALA A 249 4.58 -1.98 6.57
C ALA A 249 5.46 -1.10 7.47
N ARG A 250 4.90 -0.57 8.57
CA ARG A 250 5.69 0.08 9.62
C ARG A 250 6.47 -0.97 10.42
N ALA A 251 7.73 -0.67 10.78
CA ALA A 251 8.67 -1.58 11.44
C ALA A 251 8.13 -2.22 12.74
N GLN A 252 7.36 -1.48 13.54
CA GLN A 252 6.81 -1.97 14.83
C GLN A 252 5.50 -2.77 14.69
N ASN A 253 5.06 -3.04 13.48
CA ASN A 253 3.75 -3.62 13.24
C ASN A 253 3.83 -5.17 13.31
N VAL A 254 2.79 -5.80 13.86
CA VAL A 254 2.63 -7.27 13.80
C VAL A 254 2.67 -7.77 12.36
N SER A 255 2.19 -6.96 11.40
CA SER A 255 2.27 -7.27 9.98
C SER A 255 3.73 -7.41 9.51
N ALA A 256 4.64 -6.51 9.89
CA ALA A 256 6.07 -6.61 9.55
C ALA A 256 6.67 -7.93 10.01
N ARG A 257 6.45 -8.30 11.28
CA ARG A 257 6.92 -9.58 11.84
C ARG A 257 6.40 -10.80 11.08
N ASN A 258 5.12 -10.81 10.70
CA ASN A 258 4.56 -11.93 9.93
C ASN A 258 5.09 -11.96 8.50
N THR A 259 5.38 -10.79 7.92
CA THR A 259 6.03 -10.64 6.61
C THR A 259 7.43 -11.27 6.63
N GLU A 260 8.26 -10.95 7.63
CA GLU A 260 9.59 -11.53 7.80
C GLU A 260 9.52 -13.05 8.01
N ARG A 261 8.60 -13.53 8.84
CA ARG A 261 8.38 -14.98 9.05
C ARG A 261 7.94 -15.70 7.77
N ALA A 262 7.30 -15.00 6.85
CA ALA A 262 6.95 -15.54 5.53
C ALA A 262 8.10 -15.46 4.52
N GLY A 263 9.33 -15.15 4.95
CA GLY A 263 10.54 -15.15 4.13
C GLY A 263 10.76 -13.86 3.33
N PHE A 264 10.01 -12.80 3.59
CA PHE A 264 10.32 -11.50 3.02
C PHE A 264 11.55 -10.90 3.70
N ARG A 265 12.33 -10.15 2.93
CA ARG A 265 13.49 -9.40 3.41
C ARG A 265 13.24 -7.90 3.28
N LEU A 266 13.82 -7.13 4.18
CA LEU A 266 13.81 -5.68 4.07
C LEU A 266 14.61 -5.25 2.84
N ALA A 267 13.95 -4.59 1.89
CA ALA A 267 14.63 -3.97 0.76
C ALA A 267 15.19 -2.60 1.15
N TYR A 268 14.36 -1.76 1.74
CA TYR A 268 14.75 -0.43 2.24
C TYR A 268 13.68 0.14 3.19
N THR A 269 14.07 1.19 3.90
CA THR A 269 13.16 2.00 4.72
C THR A 269 12.95 3.37 4.06
N LYS A 270 11.70 3.76 3.83
CA LYS A 270 11.32 5.10 3.37
C LYS A 270 11.14 6.04 4.53
N ALA A 271 11.61 7.28 4.38
CA ALA A 271 11.24 8.38 5.24
C ALA A 271 9.93 9.01 4.71
N THR A 272 8.94 9.22 5.57
CA THR A 272 7.80 10.07 5.25
C THR A 272 8.15 11.49 5.66
N LEU A 273 8.27 12.39 4.68
CA LEU A 273 8.49 13.80 4.89
C LEU A 273 7.15 14.53 4.78
N MET A 274 6.90 15.47 5.67
CA MET A 274 5.66 16.21 5.75
C MET A 274 5.91 17.71 5.78
N LYS A 275 5.06 18.45 5.09
CA LYS A 275 4.90 19.89 5.25
C LYS A 275 3.45 20.18 5.60
N PRO A 276 3.17 20.61 6.85
CA PRO A 276 1.82 20.96 7.26
C PRO A 276 1.34 22.22 6.53
N LEU A 277 0.04 22.27 6.24
CA LEU A 277 -0.59 23.49 5.80
C LEU A 277 -0.48 24.57 6.88
N LEU A 278 -0.06 25.76 6.46
CA LEU A 278 -0.18 26.95 7.30
C LEU A 278 -1.68 27.21 7.54
N LYS A 279 -2.15 27.02 8.77
CA LYS A 279 -3.49 27.44 9.14
C LYS A 279 -3.56 28.97 9.12
N PRO A 280 -4.67 29.58 8.68
CA PRO A 280 -4.81 31.05 8.62
C PRO A 280 -4.58 31.79 9.92
N THR A 281 -4.53 31.11 11.06
CA THR A 281 -4.31 31.66 12.41
C THR A 281 -2.83 31.85 12.77
N ASP A 282 -1.87 31.35 11.97
CA ASP A 282 -0.44 31.42 12.29
C ASP A 282 0.28 32.62 11.62
N ALA A 283 -0.47 33.50 10.94
CA ALA A 283 0.04 34.79 10.46
C ALA A 283 -0.12 35.83 11.57
N LYS A 284 0.84 35.88 12.51
CA LYS A 284 1.04 37.02 13.40
C LYS A 284 2.26 37.80 12.98
#